data_9efd059f4415ef8fe75e1d7b4a0763b6
#
_entry.id   9efd059f4415ef8fe75e1d7b4a0763b6
#
_cell.length_a   1.000
_cell.length_b   1.000
_cell.length_c   1.000
_cell.angle_alpha   90.00
_cell.angle_beta   90.00
_cell.angle_gamma   90.00
#
_symmetry.space_group_name_H-M   'P 1'
#
loop_
_entity.id
_entity.type
_entity.pdbx_description
1 polymer ?
#
loop_
_entity_poly.entity_id
_entity_poly.type
_entity_poly.pdbx_seq_one_letter_code
_entity_poly.pdbx_strand_id
1 'polypeptide(L)'
;MPEPYAPPVQRQPFENFRPYRITRVVNMTDGDADAHFVQDIAGVVEGNWRWARDRPTVKIVMRVNDNVKFLIDFTIPEVTFKETGPVNLSFFVNGHLIEKVRYTESGQKHYEKPIPAEWVEPGKEATLAAEIDKVYVAKNDGVRLGFILTRIGLTQ
;
A
#
# COMPACT_ATOMS: atom_id res chain seq x y z
N MET A 1 50.81 16.56 -19.05
CA MET A 1 50.22 16.44 -18.83
C MET A 1 49.43 16.14 -18.73
N PRO A 2 49.37 15.96 -18.75
CA PRO A 2 48.55 15.63 -18.55
C PRO A 2 47.58 15.18 -18.43
N GLU A 3 47.21 14.90 -18.33
CA GLU A 3 46.28 14.53 -18.15
C GLU A 3 45.54 14.19 -18.02
N PRO A 4 45.52 14.35 -18.09
CA PRO A 4 44.71 14.11 -17.85
C PRO A 4 43.76 13.74 -17.48
N TYR A 5 43.51 13.66 -17.32
CA TYR A 5 42.55 13.45 -16.93
C TYR A 5 41.62 13.09 -16.97
N ALA A 6 41.42 12.87 -17.14
CA ALA A 6 40.52 12.60 -17.24
C ALA A 6 39.59 12.40 -16.85
N PRO A 7 39.01 12.50 -16.88
CA PRO A 7 37.95 12.32 -16.45
C PRO A 7 37.24 11.37 -16.48
N PRO A 8 37.12 11.02 -16.39
CA PRO A 8 36.30 10.39 -16.56
C PRO A 8 35.42 9.92 -16.13
N VAL A 9 35.44 9.76 -16.08
CA VAL A 9 34.78 9.48 -15.76
C VAL A 9 33.80 9.37 -15.32
N GLN A 10 33.52 9.59 -15.11
CA GLN A 10 32.58 9.67 -14.68
C GLN A 10 31.52 9.24 -15.10
N ARG A 11 31.27 9.19 -15.74
CA ARG A 11 30.29 8.76 -16.19
C ARG A 11 29.95 7.60 -15.69
N GLN A 12 30.59 7.19 -15.02
CA GLN A 12 30.33 6.18 -14.44
C GLN A 12 29.09 6.07 -13.85
N PRO A 13 28.46 6.99 -13.43
CA PRO A 13 27.15 6.81 -12.92
C PRO A 13 26.29 6.02 -13.81
N PHE A 14 26.52 6.13 -15.06
CA PHE A 14 25.69 5.40 -15.91
C PHE A 14 25.94 4.01 -15.88
N GLU A 15 27.15 3.66 -15.66
CA GLU A 15 27.44 2.34 -15.66
C GLU A 15 26.95 1.71 -14.50
N ASN A 16 26.89 2.40 -13.42
CA ASN A 16 26.35 1.86 -12.23
C ASN A 16 24.90 2.00 -12.20
N PHE A 17 24.34 2.60 -13.21
CA PHE A 17 22.95 2.82 -13.25
C PHE A 17 22.21 1.52 -13.26
N ARG A 18 21.28 1.40 -12.35
CA ARG A 18 20.36 0.35 -12.40
C ARG A 18 19.07 0.95 -12.67
N PRO A 19 18.18 0.25 -13.39
CA PRO A 19 16.84 0.76 -13.60
C PRO A 19 16.22 1.13 -12.29
N TYR A 20 15.62 2.30 -12.23
CA TYR A 20 14.88 2.67 -11.09
C TYR A 20 13.76 1.70 -10.89
N ARG A 21 13.49 1.39 -9.64
CA ARG A 21 12.25 0.76 -9.29
C ARG A 21 11.26 1.86 -9.09
N ILE A 22 10.21 1.87 -9.90
CA ILE A 22 9.16 2.86 -9.75
C ILE A 22 8.30 2.45 -8.56
N THR A 23 8.11 3.37 -7.65
CA THR A 23 7.35 3.12 -6.44
C THR A 23 6.29 4.19 -6.28
N ARG A 24 5.06 3.77 -6.03
CA ARG A 24 3.96 4.66 -5.70
C ARG A 24 3.27 4.09 -4.48
N VAL A 25 3.84 4.37 -3.33
CA VAL A 25 3.33 3.87 -2.06
C VAL A 25 2.85 5.06 -1.24
N VAL A 26 1.60 4.99 -0.78
CA VAL A 26 1.01 6.03 0.04
C VAL A 26 1.27 5.68 1.49
N ASN A 27 2.10 6.47 2.16
CA ASN A 27 2.33 6.33 3.59
C ASN A 27 1.32 7.21 4.31
N MET A 28 0.78 6.72 5.40
CA MET A 28 -0.26 7.45 6.11
C MET A 28 0.22 8.77 6.69
N THR A 29 1.55 8.95 6.78
CA THR A 29 2.14 10.20 7.27
C THR A 29 2.48 11.19 6.16
N ASP A 30 2.31 10.80 4.89
CA ASP A 30 2.63 11.71 3.79
C ASP A 30 1.72 12.92 3.83
N GLY A 31 2.27 14.09 3.54
CA GLY A 31 1.49 15.32 3.56
C GLY A 31 0.34 15.35 2.56
N ASP A 32 0.47 14.59 1.47
CA ASP A 32 -0.54 14.50 0.44
C ASP A 32 -1.31 13.18 0.48
N ALA A 33 -1.21 12.42 1.56
CA ALA A 33 -1.88 11.13 1.66
C ALA A 33 -3.38 11.23 1.37
N ASP A 34 -4.02 12.26 1.90
CA ASP A 34 -5.46 12.44 1.73
C ASP A 34 -5.86 12.53 0.26
N ALA A 35 -5.00 13.05 -0.59
CA ALA A 35 -5.29 13.20 -2.02
C ALA A 35 -5.47 11.86 -2.72
N HIS A 36 -4.96 10.78 -2.12
CA HIS A 36 -5.05 9.45 -2.69
C HIS A 36 -6.23 8.66 -2.15
N PHE A 37 -6.88 9.12 -1.09
CA PHE A 37 -7.93 8.34 -0.44
C PHE A 37 -9.22 8.37 -1.25
N VAL A 38 -9.83 7.21 -1.42
CA VAL A 38 -11.12 7.09 -2.08
C VAL A 38 -12.20 6.85 -1.03
N GLN A 39 -11.97 5.90 -0.12
CA GLN A 39 -12.96 5.59 0.93
C GLN A 39 -12.33 4.82 2.09
N ASP A 40 -13.02 4.82 3.20
CA ASP A 40 -12.78 3.95 4.37
C ASP A 40 -11.41 4.11 5.02
N ILE A 41 -10.82 5.29 4.94
CA ILE A 41 -9.59 5.61 5.63
C ILE A 41 -9.83 6.86 6.47
N ALA A 42 -9.49 6.78 7.74
CA ALA A 42 -9.72 7.89 8.66
C ALA A 42 -8.91 9.12 8.27
N GLY A 43 -9.50 10.29 8.44
CA GLY A 43 -8.85 11.54 8.11
C GLY A 43 -7.75 11.95 9.09
N VAL A 44 -7.72 11.32 10.27
CA VAL A 44 -6.75 11.66 11.30
C VAL A 44 -5.65 10.63 11.33
N VAL A 45 -4.39 11.10 11.23
CA VAL A 45 -3.24 10.21 11.33
C VAL A 45 -2.84 10.11 12.81
N GLU A 46 -2.52 8.87 13.23
CA GLU A 46 -2.12 8.63 14.60
C GLU A 46 -0.75 7.95 14.56
N GLY A 47 0.30 8.73 14.89
CA GLY A 47 1.65 8.20 14.73
C GLY A 47 1.95 8.03 13.24
N ASN A 48 2.14 6.80 12.80
CA ASN A 48 2.42 6.52 11.39
C ASN A 48 1.32 5.70 10.73
N TRP A 49 0.10 5.75 11.29
CA TRP A 49 -0.98 4.92 10.78
C TRP A 49 -2.32 5.63 10.91
N ARG A 50 -3.32 5.09 10.21
CA ARG A 50 -4.70 5.57 10.29
C ARG A 50 -5.63 4.38 10.39
N TRP A 51 -6.77 4.59 11.03
CA TRP A 51 -7.79 3.56 11.08
C TRP A 51 -8.37 3.35 9.69
N ALA A 52 -8.57 2.10 9.32
CA ALA A 52 -9.27 1.71 8.11
C ALA A 52 -10.57 1.01 8.50
N ARG A 53 -11.58 1.17 7.65
CA ARG A 53 -12.87 0.54 7.89
C ARG A 53 -12.97 -0.73 7.06
N ASP A 54 -14.13 -0.97 6.46
CA ASP A 54 -14.39 -2.24 5.78
C ASP A 54 -13.52 -2.44 4.52
N ARG A 55 -13.34 -1.36 3.75
CA ARG A 55 -12.63 -1.47 2.48
C ARG A 55 -11.82 -0.22 2.18
N PRO A 56 -10.71 -0.02 2.88
CA PRO A 56 -9.86 1.13 2.57
C PRO A 56 -9.41 1.07 1.12
N THR A 57 -9.56 2.18 0.43
CA THR A 57 -9.30 2.25 -0.99
C THR A 57 -8.52 3.51 -1.31
N VAL A 58 -7.45 3.38 -2.09
CA VAL A 58 -6.65 4.52 -2.54
C VAL A 58 -6.54 4.47 -4.05
N LYS A 59 -6.16 5.60 -4.65
CA LYS A 59 -5.88 5.69 -6.07
C LYS A 59 -4.48 6.25 -6.26
N ILE A 60 -3.76 5.70 -7.22
CA ILE A 60 -2.42 6.14 -7.55
C ILE A 60 -2.24 6.05 -9.07
N VAL A 61 -1.17 6.65 -9.57
CA VAL A 61 -0.83 6.57 -10.99
C VAL A 61 0.55 5.97 -11.11
N MET A 62 0.67 4.87 -11.87
CA MET A 62 1.96 4.28 -12.21
C MET A 62 2.29 4.65 -13.64
N ARG A 63 3.53 5.02 -13.89
CA ARG A 63 3.95 5.35 -15.24
C ARG A 63 4.36 4.13 -16.05
N VAL A 64 4.58 3.02 -15.39
CA VAL A 64 4.94 1.74 -16.00
C VAL A 64 4.11 0.65 -15.39
N ASN A 65 4.00 -0.48 -16.05
CA ASN A 65 3.22 -1.59 -15.52
C ASN A 65 3.98 -2.92 -15.52
N ASP A 66 5.27 -2.91 -15.86
CA ASP A 66 6.05 -4.15 -15.85
C ASP A 66 6.61 -4.44 -14.47
N ASN A 67 6.60 -5.70 -14.09
CA ASN A 67 7.14 -6.17 -12.80
C ASN A 67 6.54 -5.45 -11.59
N VAL A 68 5.27 -5.12 -11.65
CA VAL A 68 4.62 -4.37 -10.58
C VAL A 68 4.10 -5.31 -9.51
N LYS A 69 4.28 -4.93 -8.25
CA LYS A 69 3.80 -5.69 -7.11
C LYS A 69 2.87 -4.82 -6.28
N PHE A 70 1.84 -5.44 -5.75
CA PHE A 70 0.96 -4.80 -4.77
C PHE A 70 1.62 -4.94 -3.40
N LEU A 71 1.55 -3.88 -2.60
CA LEU A 71 2.20 -3.83 -1.30
C LEU A 71 1.29 -3.16 -0.30
N ILE A 72 1.13 -3.77 0.87
CA ILE A 72 0.38 -3.15 1.95
C ILE A 72 1.00 -3.55 3.29
N ASP A 73 1.14 -2.58 4.18
CA ASP A 73 1.56 -2.81 5.56
C ASP A 73 0.44 -2.36 6.46
N PHE A 74 0.03 -3.22 7.35
CA PHE A 74 -1.09 -2.94 8.24
C PHE A 74 -0.93 -3.71 9.55
N THR A 75 -1.76 -3.37 10.51
CA THR A 75 -1.77 -4.06 11.81
C THR A 75 -3.20 -4.44 12.15
N ILE A 76 -3.37 -5.67 12.59
CA ILE A 76 -4.65 -6.11 13.12
C ILE A 76 -4.56 -5.89 14.63
N PRO A 77 -5.26 -4.88 15.17
CA PRO A 77 -5.11 -4.57 16.59
C PRO A 77 -5.69 -5.67 17.46
N GLU A 78 -5.06 -5.91 18.58
CA GLU A 78 -5.55 -6.92 19.50
C GLU A 78 -6.96 -6.59 19.98
N VAL A 79 -7.25 -5.31 20.18
CA VAL A 79 -8.55 -4.89 20.67
C VAL A 79 -9.68 -5.26 19.71
N THR A 80 -9.48 -5.10 18.41
CA THR A 80 -10.51 -5.48 17.43
C THR A 80 -10.51 -6.99 17.22
N PHE A 81 -9.35 -7.61 17.17
CA PHE A 81 -9.23 -9.04 16.95
C PHE A 81 -9.93 -9.84 18.05
N LYS A 82 -9.84 -9.34 19.28
CA LYS A 82 -10.47 -9.98 20.40
C LYS A 82 -11.98 -10.08 20.20
N GLU A 83 -12.57 -9.11 19.53
CA GLU A 83 -14.01 -9.08 19.29
C GLU A 83 -14.40 -9.82 18.03
N THR A 84 -13.59 -9.73 16.98
CA THR A 84 -13.94 -10.32 15.69
C THR A 84 -13.44 -11.74 15.51
N GLY A 85 -12.34 -12.10 16.19
CA GLY A 85 -11.65 -13.37 15.94
C GLY A 85 -10.90 -13.32 14.61
N PRO A 86 -10.56 -14.47 14.03
CA PRO A 86 -9.85 -14.51 12.77
C PRO A 86 -10.61 -13.78 11.66
N VAL A 87 -9.88 -13.06 10.83
CA VAL A 87 -10.46 -12.26 9.76
C VAL A 87 -9.83 -12.63 8.43
N ASN A 88 -10.56 -12.37 7.36
CA ASN A 88 -10.02 -12.55 6.01
C ASN A 88 -9.89 -11.17 5.37
N LEU A 89 -8.73 -10.90 4.77
CA LEU A 89 -8.52 -9.71 3.99
C LEU A 89 -8.40 -10.09 2.53
N SER A 90 -9.13 -9.39 1.68
CA SER A 90 -9.05 -9.57 0.23
C SER A 90 -8.39 -8.33 -0.35
N PHE A 91 -7.41 -8.53 -1.22
CA PHE A 91 -6.64 -7.42 -1.79
C PHE A 91 -6.99 -7.28 -3.26
N PHE A 92 -7.16 -6.04 -3.71
CA PHE A 92 -7.63 -5.75 -5.07
C PHE A 92 -6.80 -4.69 -5.76
N VAL A 93 -6.64 -4.82 -7.07
CA VAL A 93 -6.09 -3.77 -7.93
C VAL A 93 -7.08 -3.59 -9.08
N ASN A 94 -7.61 -2.39 -9.23
CA ASN A 94 -8.59 -2.06 -10.27
C ASN A 94 -9.76 -3.05 -10.32
N GLY A 95 -10.20 -3.48 -9.14
CA GLY A 95 -11.31 -4.40 -9.03
C GLY A 95 -10.95 -5.87 -9.21
N HIS A 96 -9.71 -6.16 -9.57
CA HIS A 96 -9.26 -7.55 -9.71
C HIS A 96 -8.79 -8.08 -8.36
N LEU A 97 -9.33 -9.19 -7.94
CA LEU A 97 -8.90 -9.83 -6.70
C LEU A 97 -7.52 -10.42 -6.86
N ILE A 98 -6.58 -10.00 -5.99
CA ILE A 98 -5.24 -10.56 -5.96
C ILE A 98 -5.27 -11.86 -5.17
N GLU A 99 -5.76 -11.78 -3.94
CA GLU A 99 -5.78 -12.93 -3.06
C GLU A 99 -6.63 -12.60 -1.83
N LYS A 100 -7.24 -13.63 -1.27
CA LYS A 100 -7.95 -13.52 0.00
C LYS A 100 -7.12 -14.28 1.03
N VAL A 101 -6.65 -13.58 2.06
CA VAL A 101 -5.75 -14.14 3.06
C VAL A 101 -6.44 -14.18 4.41
N ARG A 102 -6.37 -15.31 5.08
CA ARG A 102 -6.93 -15.47 6.42
C ARG A 102 -5.87 -15.18 7.46
N TYR A 103 -6.19 -14.29 8.39
CA TYR A 103 -5.29 -13.95 9.47
C TYR A 103 -5.88 -14.47 10.79
N THR A 104 -5.11 -15.30 11.46
CA THR A 104 -5.54 -15.95 12.70
C THR A 104 -4.88 -15.37 13.93
N GLU A 105 -4.08 -14.32 13.76
CA GLU A 105 -3.40 -13.66 14.87
C GLU A 105 -3.42 -12.16 14.67
N SER A 106 -3.42 -11.42 15.77
CA SER A 106 -3.29 -9.96 15.72
C SER A 106 -1.83 -9.58 15.44
N GLY A 107 -1.56 -8.29 15.30
CA GLY A 107 -0.20 -7.78 15.15
C GLY A 107 0.06 -7.19 13.78
N GLN A 108 1.30 -6.80 13.57
CA GLN A 108 1.72 -6.19 12.31
C GLN A 108 1.77 -7.23 11.20
N LYS A 109 1.30 -6.81 10.02
CA LYS A 109 1.27 -7.68 8.85
C LYS A 109 1.83 -6.94 7.64
N HIS A 110 2.47 -7.70 6.77
CA HIS A 110 2.97 -7.19 5.50
C HIS A 110 2.51 -8.15 4.42
N TYR A 111 1.95 -7.60 3.35
CA TYR A 111 1.53 -8.41 2.21
C TYR A 111 2.09 -7.78 0.94
N GLU A 112 2.69 -8.60 0.12
CA GLU A 112 3.26 -8.13 -1.14
C GLU A 112 3.15 -9.25 -2.15
N LYS A 113 2.67 -8.93 -3.35
CA LYS A 113 2.51 -9.96 -4.37
C LYS A 113 2.58 -9.34 -5.76
N PRO A 114 3.30 -9.97 -6.70
CA PRO A 114 3.30 -9.51 -8.09
C PRO A 114 1.90 -9.60 -8.67
N ILE A 115 1.57 -8.63 -9.53
CA ILE A 115 0.27 -8.60 -10.19
C ILE A 115 0.49 -8.62 -11.70
N PRO A 116 -0.51 -9.07 -12.49
CA PRO A 116 -0.38 -9.03 -13.94
C PRO A 116 -0.27 -7.60 -14.45
N ALA A 117 0.60 -7.38 -15.43
CA ALA A 117 0.82 -6.05 -15.97
C ALA A 117 -0.45 -5.43 -16.53
N GLU A 118 -1.31 -6.25 -17.11
CA GLU A 118 -2.53 -5.74 -17.73
C GLU A 118 -3.55 -5.19 -16.74
N TRP A 119 -3.36 -5.41 -15.45
CA TRP A 119 -4.26 -4.85 -14.44
C TRP A 119 -3.99 -3.37 -14.19
N VAL A 120 -2.85 -2.86 -14.62
CA VAL A 120 -2.46 -1.47 -14.41
C VAL A 120 -2.18 -0.81 -15.74
N GLU A 121 -2.85 0.28 -16.04
CA GLU A 121 -2.63 1.00 -17.27
C GLU A 121 -1.70 2.17 -17.01
N PRO A 122 -0.52 2.21 -17.65
CA PRO A 122 0.42 3.30 -17.39
C PRO A 122 -0.20 4.67 -17.66
N GLY A 123 0.03 5.59 -16.72
CA GLY A 123 -0.46 6.95 -16.86
C GLY A 123 -1.90 7.17 -16.42
N LYS A 124 -2.62 6.10 -16.05
CA LYS A 124 -4.00 6.23 -15.59
C LYS A 124 -4.09 5.85 -14.12
N GLU A 125 -5.14 6.34 -13.48
CA GLU A 125 -5.36 6.04 -12.08
C GLU A 125 -5.61 4.55 -11.88
N ALA A 126 -4.92 3.98 -10.90
CA ALA A 126 -5.15 2.61 -10.48
C ALA A 126 -5.75 2.67 -9.08
N THR A 127 -6.76 1.85 -8.84
CA THR A 127 -7.43 1.77 -7.55
C THR A 127 -6.91 0.57 -6.80
N LEU A 128 -6.48 0.78 -5.57
CA LEU A 128 -5.98 -0.28 -4.71
C LEU A 128 -6.88 -0.38 -3.50
N ALA A 129 -7.25 -1.59 -3.13
CA ALA A 129 -8.15 -1.79 -1.99
C ALA A 129 -7.79 -3.03 -1.20
N ALA A 130 -8.13 -3.00 0.07
CA ALA A 130 -8.10 -4.18 0.92
C ALA A 130 -9.46 -4.24 1.60
N GLU A 131 -10.09 -5.40 1.59
CA GLU A 131 -11.40 -5.55 2.19
C GLU A 131 -11.33 -6.57 3.31
N ILE A 132 -11.80 -6.18 4.51
CA ILE A 132 -11.83 -7.07 5.66
C ILE A 132 -13.28 -7.55 5.86
N ASP A 133 -13.44 -8.83 6.15
CA ASP A 133 -14.76 -9.42 6.25
C ASP A 133 -15.47 -9.17 7.58
N LYS A 134 -14.73 -8.78 8.62
CA LYS A 134 -15.31 -8.51 9.93
C LYS A 134 -14.69 -7.26 10.51
N VAL A 135 -15.50 -6.39 11.05
CA VAL A 135 -15.01 -5.15 11.69
C VAL A 135 -15.54 -5.07 13.09
N TYR A 136 -14.84 -4.33 13.91
CA TYR A 136 -15.28 -4.03 15.27
C TYR A 136 -16.08 -2.73 15.22
N VAL A 137 -17.23 -2.72 15.83
CA VAL A 137 -18.07 -1.52 15.89
C VAL A 137 -17.95 -0.95 17.29
N ALA A 138 -17.41 0.26 17.39
CA ALA A 138 -17.22 0.92 18.69
C ALA A 138 -18.59 1.21 19.31
N LYS A 139 -18.73 0.89 20.59
CA LYS A 139 -20.05 0.96 21.23
C LYS A 139 -20.53 2.38 21.47
N ASN A 140 -19.63 3.30 21.68
CA ASN A 140 -19.99 4.67 22.05
C ASN A 140 -20.40 5.52 20.88
N ASP A 141 -19.83 5.33 19.69
CA ASP A 141 -20.13 6.18 18.54
C ASP A 141 -20.50 5.40 17.27
N GLY A 142 -20.47 4.06 17.33
CA GLY A 142 -20.85 3.24 16.18
C GLY A 142 -19.82 3.23 15.06
N VAL A 143 -18.63 3.75 15.28
CA VAL A 143 -17.60 3.77 14.23
C VAL A 143 -17.13 2.35 13.96
N ARG A 144 -17.02 2.03 12.67
CA ARG A 144 -16.55 0.72 12.25
C ARG A 144 -15.03 0.76 12.12
N LEU A 145 -14.35 -0.14 12.81
CA LEU A 145 -12.90 -0.21 12.85
C LEU A 145 -12.45 -1.56 12.31
N GLY A 146 -11.81 -1.56 11.14
CA GLY A 146 -11.35 -2.79 10.53
C GLY A 146 -9.95 -3.15 10.96
N PHE A 147 -9.00 -2.30 10.63
CA PHE A 147 -7.61 -2.54 10.97
C PHE A 147 -6.86 -1.21 10.89
N ILE A 148 -5.58 -1.25 11.23
CA ILE A 148 -4.72 -0.07 11.21
C ILE A 148 -3.89 -0.13 9.94
N LEU A 149 -3.99 0.90 9.10
CA LEU A 149 -3.26 0.98 7.83
C LEU A 149 -2.04 1.86 8.00
N THR A 150 -0.88 1.36 7.57
CA THR A 150 0.38 2.11 7.63
C THR A 150 0.78 2.60 6.25
N ARG A 151 0.73 1.75 5.23
CA ARG A 151 1.00 2.16 3.86
C ARG A 151 0.42 1.16 2.88
N ILE A 152 0.14 1.63 1.69
CA ILE A 152 -0.42 0.79 0.63
C ILE A 152 0.02 1.38 -0.71
N GLY A 153 0.37 0.54 -1.66
CA GLY A 153 0.78 1.03 -2.96
C GLY A 153 1.22 -0.03 -3.92
N LEU A 154 1.87 0.43 -4.98
CA LEU A 154 2.46 -0.43 -6.00
C LEU A 154 3.94 -0.12 -6.09
N THR A 155 4.74 -1.14 -6.33
CA THR A 155 6.19 -0.99 -6.49
C THR A 155 6.68 -1.99 -7.53
N GLN A 156 7.79 -1.67 -8.16
CA GLN A 156 8.44 -2.63 -9.06
C GLN A 156 9.42 -3.51 -8.31
#